data_5d231fa1cc8371074120458148e9d127
#
_entry.id   5d231fa1cc8371074120458148e9d127
#
_cell.length_a   1.000
_cell.length_b   1.000
_cell.length_c   1.000
_cell.angle_alpha   90.00
_cell.angle_beta   90.00
_cell.angle_gamma   90.00
#
_symmetry.space_group_name_H-M   'P 1'
#
loop_
_entity.id
_entity.type
_entity.pdbx_description
1 polymer ?
#
loop_
_entity_poly.entity_id
_entity_poly.type
_entity_poly.pdbx_seq_one_letter_code
_entity_poly.pdbx_strand_id
1 'polypeptide(L)'
;MTRRLGLVALLLLAAVPIPLAAQRDSGSTRPRAAFRFSREAGAALGALWKASLAAREERVACLASTIRNDTVFVSRIDPLEPEEADSMGISATASIERCGPPEWSGTVHSHIALYTDDSPSTRFSAQDRTAMRLWYDRWHTDGVFCLIYSAHDAHCEADGVAGGMRTKPRMIR
;
A
#
# COMPACT_ATOMS: atom_id res chain seq x y z
N MET A 1 5.08 -54.73 -66.85
CA MET A 1 4.65 -53.33 -66.53
C MET A 1 3.62 -53.38 -65.42
N THR A 2 4.03 -53.22 -64.19
CA THR A 2 3.22 -53.34 -62.97
C THR A 2 3.19 -52.00 -62.28
N ARG A 3 2.03 -51.27 -62.36
CA ARG A 3 1.78 -50.03 -61.65
C ARG A 3 1.44 -50.33 -60.19
N ARG A 4 2.27 -49.83 -59.27
CA ARG A 4 1.96 -49.83 -57.84
C ARG A 4 1.14 -48.55 -57.54
N LEU A 5 -0.11 -48.71 -57.09
CA LEU A 5 -0.90 -47.66 -56.48
C LEU A 5 -0.42 -47.45 -55.02
N GLY A 6 0.08 -46.25 -54.73
CA GLY A 6 0.37 -45.82 -53.38
C GLY A 6 -0.86 -45.29 -52.69
N LEU A 7 -1.23 -45.93 -51.61
CA LEU A 7 -2.31 -45.48 -50.72
C LEU A 7 -1.79 -44.32 -49.84
N VAL A 8 -2.27 -43.10 -50.05
CA VAL A 8 -1.98 -41.96 -49.16
C VAL A 8 -3.02 -41.97 -48.05
N ALA A 9 -2.59 -42.35 -46.86
CA ALA A 9 -3.43 -42.24 -45.66
C ALA A 9 -3.44 -40.81 -45.16
N LEU A 10 -4.58 -40.15 -45.27
CA LEU A 10 -4.83 -38.82 -44.77
C LEU A 10 -5.12 -38.92 -43.25
N LEU A 11 -4.17 -38.58 -42.40
CA LEU A 11 -4.36 -38.45 -40.95
C LEU A 11 -5.08 -37.15 -40.65
N LEU A 12 -6.39 -37.21 -40.36
CA LEU A 12 -7.20 -36.14 -39.83
C LEU A 12 -6.85 -35.96 -38.35
N LEU A 13 -6.03 -34.94 -38.03
CA LEU A 13 -5.81 -34.48 -36.67
C LEU A 13 -7.08 -33.77 -36.19
N ALA A 14 -7.88 -34.43 -35.37
CA ALA A 14 -8.97 -33.83 -34.64
C ALA A 14 -8.39 -32.87 -33.59
N ALA A 15 -8.50 -31.56 -33.81
CA ALA A 15 -8.19 -30.55 -32.81
C ALA A 15 -9.23 -30.64 -31.68
N VAL A 16 -8.84 -31.20 -30.55
CA VAL A 16 -9.65 -31.18 -29.34
C VAL A 16 -9.61 -29.76 -28.80
N PRO A 17 -10.74 -29.07 -28.64
CA PRO A 17 -10.75 -27.76 -28.00
C PRO A 17 -10.37 -27.93 -26.53
N ILE A 18 -9.21 -27.41 -26.15
CA ILE A 18 -8.82 -27.28 -24.75
C ILE A 18 -9.76 -26.25 -24.15
N PRO A 19 -10.59 -26.60 -23.15
CA PRO A 19 -11.40 -25.60 -22.47
C PRO A 19 -10.43 -24.61 -21.81
N LEU A 20 -10.51 -23.32 -22.20
CA LEU A 20 -9.91 -22.25 -21.44
C LEU A 20 -10.52 -22.34 -20.03
N ALA A 21 -9.78 -22.97 -19.13
CA ALA A 21 -10.11 -22.85 -17.72
C ALA A 21 -10.05 -21.36 -17.41
N ALA A 22 -11.22 -20.77 -17.21
CA ALA A 22 -11.34 -19.42 -16.70
C ALA A 22 -10.44 -19.36 -15.47
N GLN A 23 -9.32 -18.63 -15.56
CA GLN A 23 -8.55 -18.27 -14.40
C GLN A 23 -9.52 -17.51 -13.50
N ARG A 24 -10.11 -18.25 -12.56
CA ARG A 24 -10.75 -17.63 -11.41
C ARG A 24 -9.63 -16.81 -10.78
N ASP A 25 -9.75 -15.50 -10.91
CA ASP A 25 -9.06 -14.58 -10.04
C ASP A 25 -9.31 -15.10 -8.62
N SER A 26 -8.33 -15.82 -8.11
CA SER A 26 -8.28 -16.19 -6.70
C SER A 26 -8.09 -14.86 -6.00
N GLY A 27 -9.22 -14.16 -5.79
CA GLY A 27 -9.27 -12.93 -5.04
C GLY A 27 -8.46 -13.15 -3.78
N SER A 28 -7.38 -12.38 -3.65
CA SER A 28 -6.44 -12.47 -2.55
C SER A 28 -7.21 -12.69 -1.24
N THR A 29 -7.11 -13.89 -0.71
CA THR A 29 -7.72 -14.30 0.57
C THR A 29 -6.95 -13.73 1.77
N ARG A 30 -6.18 -12.66 1.54
CA ARG A 30 -5.47 -11.98 2.63
C ARG A 30 -6.48 -11.44 3.62
N PRO A 31 -6.33 -11.74 4.91
CA PRO A 31 -7.24 -11.26 5.93
C PRO A 31 -7.27 -9.72 5.93
N ARG A 32 -8.45 -9.16 6.12
CA ARG A 32 -8.62 -7.71 6.20
C ARG A 32 -8.38 -7.27 7.62
N ALA A 33 -7.36 -6.46 7.84
CA ALA A 33 -7.17 -5.80 9.12
C ALA A 33 -8.17 -4.67 9.32
N ALA A 34 -8.66 -4.53 10.53
CA ALA A 34 -9.30 -3.31 10.98
C ALA A 34 -8.22 -2.36 11.51
N PHE A 35 -8.23 -1.09 11.06
CA PHE A 35 -7.38 -0.05 11.64
C PHE A 35 -8.21 0.81 12.57
N ARG A 36 -7.67 1.08 13.75
CA ARG A 36 -8.25 1.97 14.75
C ARG A 36 -7.20 2.96 15.20
N PHE A 37 -7.61 4.21 15.35
CA PHE A 37 -6.75 5.28 15.82
C PHE A 37 -7.16 5.69 17.23
N SER A 38 -6.19 5.97 18.09
CA SER A 38 -6.45 6.69 19.33
C SER A 38 -7.00 8.08 19.00
N ARG A 39 -7.59 8.74 20.00
CA ARG A 39 -8.07 10.12 19.84
C ARG A 39 -6.93 11.06 19.45
N GLU A 40 -5.77 10.89 20.08
CA GLU A 40 -4.56 11.68 19.86
C GLU A 40 -3.98 11.43 18.46
N ALA A 41 -3.90 10.16 18.04
CA ALA A 41 -3.44 9.81 16.70
C ALA A 41 -4.39 10.36 15.61
N GLY A 42 -5.70 10.30 15.84
CA GLY A 42 -6.68 10.89 14.93
C GLY A 42 -6.54 12.42 14.82
N ALA A 43 -6.30 13.10 15.94
CA ALA A 43 -6.06 14.55 15.94
C ALA A 43 -4.76 14.91 15.20
N ALA A 44 -3.67 14.17 15.43
CA ALA A 44 -2.40 14.37 14.76
C ALA A 44 -2.52 14.13 13.24
N LEU A 45 -3.28 13.12 12.83
CA LEU A 45 -3.56 12.86 11.42
C LEU A 45 -4.30 14.02 10.76
N GLY A 46 -5.32 14.58 11.44
CA GLY A 46 -6.02 15.76 10.96
C GLY A 46 -5.14 17.02 10.89
N ALA A 47 -4.17 17.15 11.81
CA ALA A 47 -3.18 18.22 11.78
C ALA A 47 -2.21 18.06 10.61
N LEU A 48 -1.73 16.85 10.36
CA LEU A 48 -0.87 16.51 9.22
C LEU A 48 -1.54 16.90 7.89
N TRP A 49 -2.81 16.53 7.73
CA TRP A 49 -3.60 16.88 6.54
C TRP A 49 -3.69 18.41 6.33
N LYS A 50 -4.02 19.14 7.38
CA LYS A 50 -4.11 20.62 7.32
C LYS A 50 -2.77 21.26 6.98
N ALA A 51 -1.69 20.76 7.56
CA ALA A 51 -0.34 21.24 7.29
C ALA A 51 0.06 21.00 5.83
N SER A 52 -0.27 19.82 5.29
CA SER A 52 -0.01 19.48 3.88
C SER A 52 -0.76 20.43 2.92
N LEU A 53 -2.02 20.69 3.20
CA LEU A 53 -2.81 21.63 2.38
C LEU A 53 -2.25 23.06 2.45
N ALA A 54 -1.86 23.52 3.65
CA ALA A 54 -1.32 24.86 3.85
C ALA A 54 0.01 25.06 3.13
N ALA A 55 0.87 24.06 3.18
CA ALA A 55 2.18 24.08 2.52
C ALA A 55 2.10 23.72 1.03
N ARG A 56 1.01 23.11 0.57
CA ARG A 56 0.86 22.56 -0.79
C ARG A 56 1.93 21.52 -1.12
N GLU A 57 2.26 20.70 -0.15
CA GLU A 57 3.24 19.62 -0.26
C GLU A 57 2.78 18.38 0.51
N GLU A 58 3.23 17.21 0.09
CA GLU A 58 3.02 15.98 0.82
C GLU A 58 3.89 15.97 2.07
N ARG A 59 3.32 15.54 3.19
CA ARG A 59 4.00 15.45 4.47
C ARG A 59 3.97 14.04 5.00
N VAL A 60 5.00 13.69 5.75
CA VAL A 60 5.16 12.37 6.35
C VAL A 60 5.21 12.50 7.88
N ALA A 61 4.73 11.47 8.54
CA ALA A 61 4.84 11.32 9.99
C ALA A 61 5.17 9.87 10.35
N CYS A 62 5.86 9.68 11.46
CA CYS A 62 6.02 8.36 12.07
C CYS A 62 4.71 7.93 12.72
N LEU A 63 4.42 6.63 12.72
CA LEU A 63 3.30 6.08 13.45
C LEU A 63 3.74 4.95 14.39
N ALA A 64 3.18 4.94 15.60
CA ALA A 64 3.31 3.83 16.54
C ALA A 64 2.01 3.05 16.59
N SER A 65 2.11 1.72 16.51
CA SER A 65 0.96 0.86 16.54
C SER A 65 1.19 -0.42 17.33
N THR A 66 0.10 -1.05 17.71
CA THR A 66 0.09 -2.41 18.24
C THR A 66 -0.90 -3.25 17.43
N ILE A 67 -0.56 -4.50 17.20
CA ILE A 67 -1.42 -5.43 16.49
C ILE A 67 -1.99 -6.41 17.49
N ARG A 68 -3.33 -6.54 17.52
CA ARG A 68 -4.04 -7.52 18.33
C ARG A 68 -5.05 -8.21 17.44
N ASN A 69 -4.87 -9.52 17.25
CA ASN A 69 -5.66 -10.32 16.32
C ASN A 69 -5.58 -9.70 14.90
N ASP A 70 -6.74 -9.34 14.35
CA ASP A 70 -6.92 -8.70 13.04
C ASP A 70 -7.03 -7.17 13.11
N THR A 71 -6.73 -6.57 14.26
CA THR A 71 -6.84 -5.12 14.48
C THR A 71 -5.47 -4.49 14.70
N VAL A 72 -5.16 -3.49 13.87
CA VAL A 72 -4.02 -2.60 14.05
C VAL A 72 -4.51 -1.36 14.78
N PHE A 73 -4.00 -1.13 15.99
CA PHE A 73 -4.32 0.04 16.80
C PHE A 73 -3.18 1.05 16.73
N VAL A 74 -3.41 2.17 16.04
CA VAL A 74 -2.46 3.28 15.95
C VAL A 74 -2.63 4.18 17.16
N SER A 75 -1.60 4.25 18.01
CA SER A 75 -1.64 4.97 19.27
C SER A 75 -1.06 6.38 19.18
N ARG A 76 -0.05 6.58 18.33
CA ARG A 76 0.65 7.86 18.20
C ARG A 76 1.06 8.10 16.75
N ILE A 77 1.03 9.38 16.35
CA ILE A 77 1.54 9.89 15.08
C ILE A 77 2.38 11.12 15.41
N ASP A 78 3.59 11.18 14.86
CA ASP A 78 4.55 12.25 15.09
C ASP A 78 5.08 12.77 13.74
N PRO A 79 4.75 14.02 13.35
CA PRO A 79 5.19 14.59 12.08
C PRO A 79 6.71 14.67 11.98
N LEU A 80 7.24 14.36 10.80
CA LEU A 80 8.63 14.64 10.48
C LEU A 80 8.79 16.11 10.10
N GLU A 81 9.91 16.70 10.57
CA GLU A 81 10.20 18.11 10.28
C GLU A 81 10.52 18.34 8.79
N PRO A 82 10.11 19.49 8.22
CA PRO A 82 10.34 19.81 6.81
C PRO A 82 11.81 19.86 6.38
N GLU A 83 12.72 20.06 7.31
CA GLU A 83 14.19 20.09 7.03
C GLU A 83 14.72 18.78 6.44
N GLU A 84 13.94 17.71 6.59
CA GLU A 84 14.24 16.40 6.04
C GLU A 84 13.51 16.16 4.69
N ALA A 85 12.72 17.13 4.24
CA ALA A 85 12.06 17.09 2.95
C ALA A 85 13.00 17.66 1.88
N ASP A 86 13.13 16.97 0.76
CA ASP A 86 13.62 17.57 -0.47
C ASP A 86 12.45 18.24 -1.22
N SER A 87 12.74 18.90 -2.33
CA SER A 87 11.72 19.58 -3.15
C SER A 87 10.65 18.64 -3.73
N MET A 88 10.83 17.34 -3.57
CA MET A 88 9.92 16.26 -4.04
C MET A 88 9.17 15.58 -2.89
N GLY A 89 9.31 16.08 -1.66
CA GLY A 89 8.79 15.48 -0.44
C GLY A 89 9.89 14.91 0.46
N ILE A 90 9.52 14.35 1.61
CA ILE A 90 10.47 13.70 2.52
C ILE A 90 11.02 12.46 1.84
N SER A 91 12.34 12.33 1.81
CA SER A 91 12.97 11.15 1.22
C SER A 91 12.51 9.88 1.93
N ALA A 92 12.23 8.83 1.17
CA ALA A 92 11.85 7.53 1.73
C ALA A 92 12.90 7.04 2.75
N THR A 93 14.18 7.31 2.49
CA THR A 93 15.28 6.92 3.37
C THR A 93 15.19 7.61 4.74
N ALA A 94 14.99 8.94 4.78
CA ALA A 94 14.86 9.67 6.04
C ALA A 94 13.67 9.17 6.86
N SER A 95 12.52 8.94 6.24
CA SER A 95 11.34 8.43 6.94
C SER A 95 11.54 7.00 7.46
N ILE A 96 12.22 6.13 6.73
CA ILE A 96 12.51 4.77 7.15
C ILE A 96 13.43 4.76 8.36
N GLU A 97 14.50 5.56 8.35
CA GLU A 97 15.45 5.61 9.47
C GLU A 97 14.83 6.21 10.73
N ARG A 98 14.01 7.26 10.60
CA ARG A 98 13.41 7.95 11.74
C ARG A 98 12.22 7.21 12.34
N CYS A 99 11.43 6.54 11.50
CA CYS A 99 10.19 5.91 11.90
C CYS A 99 10.31 4.41 12.22
N GLY A 100 11.54 3.93 12.41
CA GLY A 100 11.84 2.51 12.67
C GLY A 100 11.59 2.06 14.10
N PRO A 101 11.56 0.72 14.30
CA PRO A 101 11.46 0.13 15.62
C PRO A 101 12.69 0.45 16.49
N PRO A 102 12.59 0.39 17.83
CA PRO A 102 11.41 -0.12 18.58
C PRO A 102 10.31 0.92 18.82
N GLU A 103 10.56 2.19 18.57
CA GLU A 103 9.65 3.28 18.93
C GLU A 103 8.46 3.37 17.97
N TRP A 104 8.72 3.12 16.70
CA TRP A 104 7.75 3.29 15.62
C TRP A 104 7.47 1.97 14.91
N SER A 105 6.30 1.91 14.28
CA SER A 105 5.85 0.74 13.54
C SER A 105 5.73 1.00 12.04
N GLY A 106 5.96 2.23 11.58
CA GLY A 106 5.81 2.60 10.20
C GLY A 106 5.57 4.09 9.99
N THR A 107 4.99 4.44 8.85
CA THR A 107 4.77 5.82 8.43
C THR A 107 3.34 6.09 8.00
N VAL A 108 2.94 7.35 8.10
CA VAL A 108 1.79 7.89 7.41
C VAL A 108 2.23 9.09 6.58
N HIS A 109 1.73 9.21 5.35
CA HIS A 109 1.94 10.38 4.52
C HIS A 109 0.63 10.88 3.91
N SER A 110 0.65 12.11 3.43
CA SER A 110 -0.49 12.73 2.79
C SER A 110 -0.35 12.67 1.27
N HIS A 111 -1.46 12.38 0.58
CA HIS A 111 -1.60 12.68 -0.84
C HIS A 111 -2.52 13.90 -1.00
N ILE A 112 -2.00 14.96 -1.55
CA ILE A 112 -2.77 16.18 -1.84
C ILE A 112 -2.90 16.37 -3.35
N ALA A 113 -3.97 17.05 -3.77
CA ALA A 113 -4.08 17.51 -5.14
C ALA A 113 -3.15 18.70 -5.33
N LEU A 114 -2.14 18.56 -6.17
CA LEU A 114 -1.18 19.63 -6.48
C LEU A 114 -1.77 20.64 -7.48
N TYR A 115 -2.71 20.20 -8.31
CA TYR A 115 -3.40 21.00 -9.32
C TYR A 115 -4.89 21.08 -9.03
N THR A 116 -5.52 22.15 -9.47
CA THR A 116 -6.95 22.44 -9.15
C THR A 116 -7.94 21.41 -9.68
N ASP A 117 -7.57 20.68 -10.73
CA ASP A 117 -8.43 19.70 -11.39
C ASP A 117 -8.11 18.25 -10.97
N ASP A 118 -7.11 18.06 -10.11
CA ASP A 118 -6.70 16.75 -9.64
C ASP A 118 -7.43 16.36 -8.36
N SER A 119 -7.72 15.08 -8.24
CA SER A 119 -8.12 14.49 -6.96
C SER A 119 -6.94 13.77 -6.33
N PRO A 120 -6.76 13.83 -5.01
CA PRO A 120 -5.71 13.08 -4.33
C PRO A 120 -5.83 11.58 -4.62
N SER A 121 -4.72 10.92 -4.87
CA SER A 121 -4.72 9.46 -5.02
C SER A 121 -5.12 8.78 -3.71
N THR A 122 -6.04 7.83 -3.79
CA THR A 122 -6.50 7.05 -2.65
C THR A 122 -5.73 5.74 -2.46
N ARG A 123 -4.66 5.54 -3.24
CA ARG A 123 -3.86 4.32 -3.26
C ARG A 123 -2.39 4.66 -3.17
N PHE A 124 -1.63 3.77 -2.57
CA PHE A 124 -0.18 3.83 -2.58
C PHE A 124 0.37 3.75 -4.00
N SER A 125 1.27 4.67 -4.32
CA SER A 125 2.00 4.72 -5.59
C SER A 125 3.04 3.60 -5.71
N ALA A 126 3.68 3.48 -6.85
CA ALA A 126 4.83 2.58 -7.02
C ALA A 126 6.03 3.00 -6.15
N GLN A 127 6.20 4.31 -5.92
CA GLN A 127 7.24 4.84 -5.05
C GLN A 127 6.98 4.47 -3.59
N ASP A 128 5.74 4.60 -3.11
CA ASP A 128 5.35 4.18 -1.76
C ASP A 128 5.60 2.68 -1.56
N ARG A 129 5.27 1.86 -2.55
CA ARG A 129 5.56 0.43 -2.52
C ARG A 129 7.05 0.13 -2.46
N THR A 130 7.87 0.97 -3.05
CA THR A 130 9.32 0.86 -2.94
C THR A 130 9.79 1.21 -1.53
N ALA A 131 9.27 2.28 -0.92
CA ALA A 131 9.56 2.64 0.46
C ALA A 131 9.16 1.52 1.45
N MET A 132 8.02 0.86 1.26
CA MET A 132 7.60 -0.29 2.07
C MET A 132 8.58 -1.46 1.97
N ARG A 133 9.13 -1.75 0.77
CA ARG A 133 10.17 -2.77 0.61
C ARG A 133 11.47 -2.39 1.29
N LEU A 134 11.91 -1.13 1.14
CA LEU A 134 13.11 -0.62 1.80
C LEU A 134 12.98 -0.67 3.32
N TRP A 135 11.78 -0.46 3.86
CA TRP A 135 11.51 -0.66 5.28
C TRP A 135 11.81 -2.10 5.72
N TYR A 136 11.25 -3.08 5.01
CA TYR A 136 11.48 -4.47 5.31
C TYR A 136 12.97 -4.86 5.18
N ASP A 137 13.64 -4.39 4.14
CA ASP A 137 15.07 -4.63 3.93
C ASP A 137 15.91 -4.06 5.07
N ARG A 138 15.49 -2.91 5.61
CA ARG A 138 16.21 -2.22 6.70
C ARG A 138 15.98 -2.83 8.07
N TRP A 139 14.74 -3.19 8.38
CA TRP A 139 14.34 -3.55 9.73
C TRP A 139 14.00 -5.03 9.90
N HIS A 140 13.93 -5.80 8.83
CA HIS A 140 13.55 -7.23 8.81
C HIS A 140 12.24 -7.50 9.55
N THR A 141 11.35 -6.54 9.55
CA THR A 141 10.03 -6.59 10.14
C THR A 141 9.04 -5.87 9.24
N ASP A 142 7.79 -6.26 9.38
CA ASP A 142 6.72 -5.64 8.63
C ASP A 142 6.39 -4.27 9.18
N GLY A 143 6.03 -3.35 8.29
CA GLY A 143 5.63 -2.01 8.64
C GLY A 143 4.12 -1.81 8.58
N VAL A 144 3.66 -0.78 9.26
CA VAL A 144 2.30 -0.24 9.13
C VAL A 144 2.39 1.07 8.37
N PHE A 145 1.68 1.13 7.25
CA PHE A 145 1.72 2.29 6.35
C PHE A 145 0.32 2.85 6.17
N CYS A 146 0.19 4.15 6.32
CA CYS A 146 -1.06 4.85 6.10
C CYS A 146 -0.87 5.98 5.08
N LEU A 147 -1.92 6.25 4.35
CA LEU A 147 -2.05 7.33 3.40
C LEU A 147 -3.30 8.11 3.74
N ILE A 148 -3.17 9.42 4.03
CA ILE A 148 -4.31 10.32 4.20
C ILE A 148 -4.52 11.14 2.92
N TYR A 149 -5.74 11.17 2.42
CA TYR A 149 -6.10 11.85 1.16
C TYR A 149 -7.33 12.74 1.28
N SER A 150 -7.89 12.85 2.48
CA SER A 150 -8.92 13.84 2.83
C SER A 150 -8.89 14.13 4.32
N ALA A 151 -9.70 15.10 4.76
CA ALA A 151 -9.84 15.41 6.18
C ALA A 151 -10.40 14.24 7.02
N HIS A 152 -11.01 13.25 6.38
CA HIS A 152 -11.77 12.18 7.03
C HIS A 152 -11.42 10.79 6.58
N ASP A 153 -10.62 10.65 5.51
CA ASP A 153 -10.35 9.37 4.89
C ASP A 153 -8.85 9.06 4.85
N ALA A 154 -8.52 7.87 5.26
CA ALA A 154 -7.19 7.31 5.14
C ALA A 154 -7.26 5.87 4.65
N HIS A 155 -6.23 5.46 3.92
CA HIS A 155 -6.00 4.08 3.52
C HIS A 155 -4.78 3.57 4.27
N CYS A 156 -4.91 2.45 4.98
CA CYS A 156 -3.80 1.84 5.71
C CYS A 156 -3.60 0.39 5.29
N GLU A 157 -2.35 -0.02 5.29
CA GLU A 157 -1.94 -1.41 5.08
C GLU A 157 -0.88 -1.77 6.13
N ALA A 158 -0.95 -3.00 6.64
CA ALA A 158 0.16 -3.62 7.33
C ALA A 158 0.79 -4.59 6.34
N ASP A 159 2.01 -4.32 5.92
CA ASP A 159 2.67 -5.13 4.89
C ASP A 159 3.60 -6.13 5.55
N GLY A 160 3.45 -7.39 5.12
CA GLY A 160 4.27 -8.50 5.53
C GLY A 160 3.76 -9.24 6.76
N VAL A 161 2.98 -8.61 7.66
CA VAL A 161 2.43 -9.28 8.83
C VAL A 161 1.47 -10.38 8.39
N ALA A 162 1.85 -11.63 8.58
CA ALA A 162 1.00 -12.80 8.34
C ALA A 162 0.30 -12.80 6.96
N GLY A 163 1.04 -12.42 5.91
CA GLY A 163 0.51 -12.46 4.55
C GLY A 163 -0.10 -11.16 4.04
N GLY A 164 0.24 -10.03 4.65
CA GLY A 164 -0.17 -8.69 4.22
C GLY A 164 -1.64 -8.40 4.47
N MET A 165 -1.91 -7.57 5.45
CA MET A 165 -3.28 -7.18 5.79
C MET A 165 -3.64 -5.90 5.03
N ARG A 166 -4.59 -5.95 4.12
CA ARG A 166 -5.11 -4.80 3.39
C ARG A 166 -6.43 -4.34 3.99
N THR A 167 -6.61 -3.04 4.14
CA THR A 167 -7.90 -2.48 4.58
C THR A 167 -8.65 -1.83 3.44
N LYS A 168 -9.96 -1.75 3.62
CA LYS A 168 -10.75 -0.77 2.88
C LYS A 168 -10.52 0.62 3.49
N PRO A 169 -10.56 1.70 2.69
CA PRO A 169 -10.62 3.06 3.20
C PRO A 169 -11.72 3.16 4.26
N ARG A 170 -11.44 3.78 5.38
CA ARG A 170 -12.41 3.99 6.43
C ARG A 170 -12.39 5.45 6.82
N MET A 171 -13.57 6.04 6.91
CA MET A 171 -13.72 7.40 7.42
C MET A 171 -13.14 7.50 8.83
N ILE A 172 -12.33 8.51 9.05
CA ILE A 172 -11.85 8.89 10.39
C ILE A 172 -12.97 9.68 11.02
N ARG A 173 -13.61 9.11 12.04
CA ARG A 173 -14.64 9.80 12.83
C ARG A 173 -14.05 10.34 14.12
#